data_8882d876c44b9ca16cd92eb55b04b0f2
#
_entry.id   8882d876c44b9ca16cd92eb55b04b0f2
#
_cell.length_a   1.000
_cell.length_b   1.000
_cell.length_c   1.000
_cell.angle_alpha   90.00
_cell.angle_beta   90.00
_cell.angle_gamma   90.00
#
_symmetry.space_group_name_H-M   'P 1'
#
loop_
_entity.id
_entity.type
_entity.pdbx_description
1 polymer ?
#
loop_
_entity_poly.entity_id
_entity_poly.type
_entity_poly.pdbx_seq_one_letter_code
_entity_poly.pdbx_strand_id
1 'polypeptide(L)'
;MLNTMDLVKIKWLDAMSDDNTWQELSELRQQQLRPVETVGWILTDFGGKIVTISSYDEESKTGGGGAVIPTNCITEIQHLEGGRIEQYENGKRTTIDTI
;
A
#
# COMPACT_ATOMS: atom_id res chain seq x y z
N MET A 1 -12.86 -7.67 3.01
CA MET A 1 -12.09 -6.68 3.79
C MET A 1 -10.96 -7.35 4.56
N LEU A 2 -9.83 -6.67 4.65
CA LEU A 2 -8.72 -7.13 5.46
C LEU A 2 -9.05 -6.91 6.94
N ASN A 3 -8.50 -7.77 7.78
CA ASN A 3 -8.72 -7.65 9.21
C ASN A 3 -7.89 -6.50 9.79
N THR A 4 -8.50 -5.74 10.70
CA THR A 4 -7.82 -4.71 11.45
C THR A 4 -6.65 -5.31 12.24
N MET A 5 -5.51 -4.62 12.23
CA MET A 5 -4.27 -5.01 12.92
C MET A 5 -3.59 -6.25 12.35
N ASP A 6 -3.96 -6.70 11.16
CA ASP A 6 -3.12 -7.65 10.44
C ASP A 6 -1.80 -6.96 10.05
N LEU A 7 -0.70 -7.66 10.22
CA LEU A 7 0.61 -7.18 9.82
C LEU A 7 0.86 -7.57 8.37
N VAL A 8 1.07 -6.58 7.51
CA VAL A 8 1.15 -6.80 6.07
C VAL A 8 2.32 -6.06 5.44
N LYS A 9 2.72 -6.54 4.28
CA LYS A 9 3.56 -5.81 3.34
C LYS A 9 2.72 -5.51 2.11
N ILE A 10 2.55 -4.24 1.79
CA ILE A 10 1.74 -3.78 0.66
C ILE A 10 2.69 -3.32 -0.44
N LYS A 11 2.54 -3.90 -1.62
CA LYS A 11 3.22 -3.45 -2.83
C LYS A 11 2.25 -2.59 -3.63
N TRP A 12 2.67 -1.39 -3.95
CA TRP A 12 1.81 -0.43 -4.65
C TRP A 12 2.61 0.48 -5.55
N LEU A 13 1.92 1.16 -6.43
CA LEU A 13 2.51 2.07 -7.41
C LEU A 13 2.20 3.49 -7.01
N ASP A 14 3.24 4.26 -6.71
CA ASP A 14 3.10 5.64 -6.27
C ASP A 14 3.22 6.59 -7.45
N ALA A 15 2.34 7.59 -7.45
CA ALA A 15 2.43 8.69 -8.39
C ALA A 15 3.58 9.60 -7.98
N MET A 16 4.41 9.98 -8.93
CA MET A 16 5.51 10.91 -8.70
C MET A 16 5.22 12.24 -9.36
N SER A 17 5.51 13.33 -8.68
CA SER A 17 5.68 14.61 -9.34
C SER A 17 7.16 14.91 -9.38
N ASP A 18 7.64 15.25 -10.57
CA ASP A 18 9.02 15.67 -10.77
C ASP A 18 9.08 17.15 -10.42
N ASP A 19 9.85 17.47 -9.39
CA ASP A 19 9.70 18.79 -8.79
C ASP A 19 10.49 19.87 -9.42
N ASN A 20 10.99 19.74 -10.69
CA ASN A 20 11.46 21.06 -11.10
C ASN A 20 12.34 21.23 -12.26
N THR A 21 12.52 20.36 -13.08
CA THR A 21 13.40 20.63 -14.19
C THR A 21 12.66 20.56 -15.50
N TRP A 22 13.01 21.49 -16.36
CA TRP A 22 12.55 21.42 -17.73
C TRP A 22 13.22 20.22 -18.38
N GLN A 23 12.42 19.28 -18.87
CA GLN A 23 12.87 18.06 -19.52
C GLN A 23 12.30 17.98 -20.93
N GLU A 24 12.95 17.18 -21.77
CA GLU A 24 12.38 16.83 -23.07
C GLU A 24 11.02 16.17 -22.90
N LEU A 25 10.05 16.51 -23.72
CA LEU A 25 8.72 15.92 -23.63
C LEU A 25 8.73 14.41 -23.84
N SER A 26 9.66 13.92 -24.68
CA SER A 26 9.81 12.49 -24.88
C SER A 26 10.23 11.76 -23.61
N GLU A 27 11.07 12.37 -22.79
CA GLU A 27 11.47 11.81 -21.50
C GLU A 27 10.31 11.82 -20.52
N LEU A 28 9.55 12.91 -20.47
CA LEU A 28 8.40 13.01 -19.60
C LEU A 28 7.32 11.97 -19.91
N ARG A 29 7.13 11.68 -21.20
CA ARG A 29 6.16 10.68 -21.62
C ARG A 29 6.54 9.26 -21.23
N GLN A 30 7.82 9.01 -20.93
CA GLN A 30 8.31 7.70 -20.54
C GLN A 30 8.29 7.47 -19.04
N GLN A 31 7.94 8.48 -18.26
CA GLN A 31 7.89 8.34 -16.82
C GLN A 31 6.84 7.34 -16.41
N GLN A 32 7.18 6.52 -15.43
CA GLN A 32 6.32 5.47 -14.94
C GLN A 32 6.05 5.66 -13.46
N LEU A 33 4.99 5.03 -12.98
CA LEU A 33 4.70 4.99 -11.56
C LEU A 33 5.82 4.26 -10.83
N ARG A 34 6.14 4.71 -9.63
CA ARG A 34 7.23 4.13 -8.84
C ARG A 34 6.69 2.99 -7.97
N PRO A 35 7.28 1.78 -8.05
CA PRO A 35 6.90 0.71 -7.13
C PRO A 35 7.42 1.01 -5.72
N VAL A 36 6.53 0.86 -4.75
CA VAL A 36 6.82 1.13 -3.33
C VAL A 36 6.34 -0.06 -2.52
N GLU A 37 7.04 -0.37 -1.44
CA GLU A 37 6.61 -1.36 -0.47
C GLU A 37 6.39 -0.68 0.88
N THR A 38 5.26 -0.96 1.50
CA THR A 38 4.91 -0.45 2.82
C THR A 38 4.63 -1.63 3.75
N VAL A 39 5.26 -1.63 4.91
CA VAL A 39 5.04 -2.65 5.95
C VAL A 39 4.36 -1.99 7.14
N GLY A 40 3.30 -2.62 7.64
CA GLY A 40 2.61 -2.10 8.82
C GLY A 40 1.38 -2.92 9.18
N TRP A 41 0.72 -2.47 10.24
CA TRP A 41 -0.55 -3.03 10.67
C TRP A 41 -1.69 -2.27 10.02
N ILE A 42 -2.71 -3.01 9.58
CA ILE A 42 -3.90 -2.40 8.95
C ILE A 42 -4.78 -1.78 10.02
N LEU A 43 -5.06 -0.49 9.88
CA LEU A 43 -6.06 0.19 10.70
C LEU A 43 -7.44 0.11 10.07
N THR A 44 -7.52 0.33 8.76
CA THR A 44 -8.79 0.32 8.07
C THR A 44 -8.59 -0.07 6.60
N ASP A 45 -9.58 -0.74 6.06
CA ASP A 45 -9.68 -1.12 4.66
C ASP A 45 -11.10 -0.76 4.22
N PHE A 46 -11.30 0.51 3.90
CA PHE A 46 -12.62 1.02 3.59
C PHE A 46 -12.52 2.30 2.76
N GLY A 47 -13.51 2.52 1.91
CA GLY A 47 -13.59 3.78 1.17
C GLY A 47 -12.56 3.93 0.06
N GLY A 48 -12.11 2.83 -0.52
CA GLY A 48 -11.15 2.87 -1.62
C GLY A 48 -9.72 3.12 -1.20
N LYS A 49 -9.41 2.92 0.09
CA LYS A 49 -8.07 3.12 0.63
C LYS A 49 -7.79 2.13 1.75
N ILE A 50 -6.52 1.88 1.97
CA ILE A 50 -6.04 1.15 3.14
C ILE A 50 -5.19 2.12 3.95
N VAL A 51 -5.44 2.17 5.26
CA VAL A 51 -4.64 2.97 6.19
C VAL A 51 -3.84 2.03 7.07
N THR A 52 -2.53 2.26 7.17
CA THR A 52 -1.63 1.45 7.98
C THR A 52 -0.91 2.31 9.01
N ILE A 53 -0.38 1.65 10.04
CA ILE A 53 0.52 2.25 11.01
C ILE A 53 1.74 1.35 11.17
N SER A 54 2.89 1.93 11.48
CA SER A 54 4.12 1.16 11.72
C SER A 54 4.46 1.03 13.20
N SER A 55 3.81 1.80 14.05
CA SER A 55 3.99 1.73 15.51
C SER A 55 2.69 2.11 16.19
N TYR A 56 2.39 1.49 17.31
CA TYR A 56 1.25 1.93 18.11
C TYR A 56 1.51 1.68 19.59
N ASP A 57 0.87 2.50 20.42
CA ASP A 57 0.87 2.35 21.86
C ASP A 57 -0.55 1.96 22.29
N GLU A 58 -0.67 0.72 22.74
CA GLU A 58 -1.97 0.19 23.12
C GLU A 58 -2.58 0.92 24.31
N GLU A 59 -1.75 1.37 25.25
CA GLU A 59 -2.22 2.04 26.44
C GLU A 59 -2.80 3.42 26.13
N SER A 60 -2.08 4.23 25.37
CA SER A 60 -2.52 5.57 25.01
C SER A 60 -3.47 5.60 23.82
N LYS A 61 -3.62 4.50 23.09
CA LYS A 61 -4.42 4.42 21.87
C LYS A 61 -3.93 5.37 20.78
N THR A 62 -2.63 5.52 20.68
CA THR A 62 -1.98 6.35 19.65
C THR A 62 -1.08 5.53 18.78
N GLY A 63 -0.88 5.97 17.55
CA GLY A 63 0.00 5.31 16.60
C GLY A 63 0.81 6.31 15.78
N GLY A 64 1.81 5.81 15.10
CA GLY A 64 2.68 6.61 14.26
C GLY A 64 3.10 5.88 13.00
N GLY A 65 3.74 6.60 12.09
CA GLY A 65 4.17 6.04 10.83
C GLY A 65 3.00 5.66 9.93
N GLY A 66 1.96 6.49 9.91
CA GLY A 66 0.76 6.21 9.13
C GLY A 66 0.98 6.35 7.65
N ALA A 67 0.33 5.47 6.87
CA ALA A 67 0.27 5.57 5.42
C ALA A 67 -1.17 5.40 4.97
N VAL A 68 -1.56 6.17 3.96
CA VAL A 68 -2.87 6.05 3.32
C VAL A 68 -2.60 5.65 1.87
N ILE A 69 -3.04 4.47 1.49
CA ILE A 69 -2.72 3.89 0.19
C ILE A 69 -4.02 3.69 -0.59
N PRO A 70 -4.19 4.36 -1.74
CA PRO A 70 -5.37 4.12 -2.57
C PRO A 70 -5.40 2.68 -3.04
N THR A 71 -6.55 2.03 -2.92
CA THR A 71 -6.70 0.63 -3.30
C THR A 71 -6.37 0.41 -4.78
N ASN A 72 -6.70 1.39 -5.63
CA ASN A 72 -6.41 1.30 -7.07
C ASN A 72 -4.91 1.28 -7.40
N CYS A 73 -4.06 1.69 -6.46
CA CYS A 73 -2.61 1.70 -6.66
C CYS A 73 -1.94 0.43 -6.16
N ILE A 74 -2.67 -0.44 -5.46
CA ILE A 74 -2.11 -1.64 -4.85
C ILE A 74 -2.00 -2.74 -5.90
N THR A 75 -0.88 -3.46 -5.90
CA THR A 75 -0.67 -4.63 -6.74
C THR A 75 -0.70 -5.93 -5.94
N GLU A 76 -0.22 -5.91 -4.70
CA GLU A 76 -0.16 -7.12 -3.89
C GLU A 76 -0.14 -6.75 -2.41
N ILE A 77 -0.79 -7.56 -1.59
CA ILE A 77 -0.66 -7.51 -0.13
C ILE A 77 -0.24 -8.90 0.35
N GLN A 78 0.90 -8.95 1.02
CA GLN A 78 1.38 -10.17 1.66
C GLN A 78 1.13 -10.08 3.16
N HIS A 79 0.38 -11.04 3.70
CA HIS A 79 0.20 -11.17 5.13
C HIS A 79 1.46 -11.78 5.73
N LEU A 80 2.12 -11.06 6.62
CA LEU A 80 3.39 -11.48 7.20
C LEU A 80 3.20 -12.55 8.28
N GLU A 81 1.99 -12.65 8.82
CA GLU A 81 1.60 -13.73 9.71
C GLU A 81 0.63 -14.62 8.95
N GLY A 82 1.01 -15.86 8.69
CA GLY A 82 0.17 -16.80 7.94
C GLY A 82 0.48 -16.95 6.46
N GLY A 83 1.24 -16.04 5.87
CA GLY A 83 1.75 -16.19 4.51
C GLY A 83 0.74 -16.02 3.37
N ARG A 84 -0.47 -15.57 3.66
CA ARG A 84 -1.48 -15.37 2.62
C ARG A 84 -1.11 -14.18 1.75
N ILE A 85 -1.32 -14.32 0.43
CA ILE A 85 -1.06 -13.26 -0.53
C ILE A 85 -2.36 -12.87 -1.21
N GLU A 86 -2.58 -11.58 -1.35
CA GLU A 86 -3.72 -11.03 -2.07
C GLU A 86 -3.21 -10.21 -3.25
N GLN A 87 -3.70 -10.54 -4.43
CA GLN A 87 -3.37 -9.81 -5.65
C GLN A 87 -4.44 -8.75 -5.92
N TYR A 88 -4.01 -7.61 -6.42
CA TYR A 88 -4.92 -6.52 -6.76
C TYR A 88 -4.78 -6.14 -8.21
N GLU A 89 -5.92 -5.92 -8.83
CA GLU A 89 -5.98 -5.38 -10.19
C GLU A 89 -7.15 -4.41 -10.25
N ASN A 90 -6.86 -3.16 -10.59
CA ASN A 90 -7.84 -2.09 -10.67
C ASN A 90 -8.69 -1.94 -9.39
N GLY A 91 -8.05 -2.07 -8.25
CA GLY A 91 -8.72 -1.97 -6.96
C GLY A 91 -9.48 -3.21 -6.51
N LYS A 92 -9.48 -4.26 -7.32
CA LYS A 92 -10.17 -5.52 -7.00
C LYS A 92 -9.18 -6.53 -6.46
N ARG A 93 -9.56 -7.21 -5.40
CA ARG A 93 -8.73 -8.15 -4.68
C ARG A 93 -9.08 -9.59 -5.03
N THR A 94 -8.05 -10.40 -5.26
CA THR A 94 -8.16 -11.85 -5.37
C THR A 94 -7.20 -12.49 -4.38
N THR A 95 -7.70 -13.35 -3.50
CA THR A 95 -6.86 -14.01 -2.50
C THR A 95 -6.17 -15.20 -3.13
N ILE A 96 -4.85 -15.29 -2.91
CA ILE A 96 -4.05 -16.44 -3.28
C ILE A 96 -3.45 -16.99 -1.98
N ASP A 97 -3.83 -18.21 -1.63
CA ASP A 97 -3.26 -18.87 -0.46
C ASP A 97 -1.95 -19.54 -0.85
N THR A 98 -0.88 -19.16 -0.17
CA THR A 98 0.40 -19.86 -0.29
C THR A 98 0.52 -20.84 0.86
N ILE A 99 0.83 -22.04 0.52
CA ILE A 99 1.05 -23.10 1.51
C ILE A 99 2.53 -23.20 1.80
#